data_c3e72d0f7ca2ad0ee060960de088bde6
#
_entry.id   c3e72d0f7ca2ad0ee060960de088bde6
#
_cell.length_a   1.000
_cell.length_b   1.000
_cell.length_c   1.000
_cell.angle_alpha   90.00
_cell.angle_beta   90.00
_cell.angle_gamma   90.00
#
_symmetry.space_group_name_H-M   'P 1'
#
loop_
_entity.id
_entity.type
_entity.pdbx_description
1 polymer ?
#
loop_
_entity_poly.entity_id
_entity_poly.type
_entity_poly.pdbx_seq_one_letter_code
_entity_poly.pdbx_strand_id
1 'polypeptide(L)'
;MKRYIELPIIAAAIFMAAVSCSSGKTTYTPDTETVLRNPLNGWVMYLKRDWDENFWENSGYDAIPTSEGGTVKVSDYANTAYVRTSWASFEPEEGKYAWKDPDSRLNKLFRSILDRGMKLSFRIVVDGRDQRQNTPDYVFDAGAEYFTSKVGKNTVRSPYPDDPVFQEKYSRFIEALAAEYNDIDKVDFIDAYGLGKWGEGHSLIYKDPTKNSEVMAWITSLYARTFTEIPLVINYHRLLGEPSKDGWGPVSKVSEGLIEQAIGNGYSLRHDAFGMNGYYQDWEKAFAAKWNYKRPIIFEGGWITAAHHRYWVDPSGEYREGHSEDVRKGEFKAAEEAHVNMMDLRVNDEVRSWFGKEFDLVKRFISEGGYRLYPTWVKAPSKASGNLTVEYEWENLGWGYCPVNIPQWNWRYTVGFALLDGNGNPVKKWESEKTDLSTWLKGNTYDYADTLSLDGVAPEKYTLATALVDRKKDLEPGLDAAVEPSRKSGRWIIVKKITVR
;
A
#
# COMPACT_ATOMS: atom_id res chain seq x y z
N MET A 1 -5.41 14.78 -72.44
CA MET A 1 -5.75 14.51 -71.05
C MET A 1 -4.98 13.24 -70.57
N LYS A 2 -3.84 13.39 -69.92
CA LYS A 2 -3.10 12.26 -69.40
C LYS A 2 -3.41 12.18 -67.88
N ARG A 3 -3.98 11.07 -67.45
CA ARG A 3 -4.23 10.77 -66.04
C ARG A 3 -2.94 10.19 -65.43
N TYR A 4 -2.42 10.85 -64.43
CA TYR A 4 -1.36 10.28 -63.55
C TYR A 4 -2.05 9.49 -62.45
N ILE A 5 -1.65 8.22 -62.31
CA ILE A 5 -1.99 7.34 -61.19
C ILE A 5 -0.88 7.48 -60.17
N GLU A 6 -1.17 8.05 -59.03
CA GLU A 6 -0.24 8.06 -57.90
C GLU A 6 -0.43 6.77 -57.09
N LEU A 7 0.62 5.98 -56.99
CA LEU A 7 0.74 4.83 -56.06
C LEU A 7 1.25 5.32 -54.73
N PRO A 8 0.66 4.92 -53.58
CA PRO A 8 1.21 5.23 -52.29
C PRO A 8 2.38 4.30 -51.99
N ILE A 9 3.54 4.90 -51.68
CA ILE A 9 4.72 4.21 -51.17
C ILE A 9 4.45 3.89 -49.70
N ILE A 10 4.23 2.62 -49.37
CA ILE A 10 4.21 2.13 -47.99
C ILE A 10 5.68 1.96 -47.56
N ALA A 11 6.19 2.88 -46.74
CA ALA A 11 7.46 2.76 -46.10
C ALA A 11 7.32 1.78 -44.91
N ALA A 12 7.73 0.53 -45.09
CA ALA A 12 7.90 -0.42 -43.99
C ALA A 12 9.14 -0.02 -43.21
N ALA A 13 8.93 0.54 -42.03
CA ALA A 13 10.03 0.77 -41.05
C ALA A 13 10.43 -0.59 -40.46
N ILE A 14 11.51 -1.16 -40.96
CA ILE A 14 12.19 -2.30 -40.35
C ILE A 14 12.96 -1.77 -39.14
N PHE A 15 12.41 -1.99 -37.95
CA PHE A 15 13.15 -1.82 -36.71
C PHE A 15 14.21 -2.95 -36.63
N MET A 16 15.41 -2.67 -37.07
CA MET A 16 16.58 -3.49 -36.74
C MET A 16 16.90 -3.29 -35.28
N ALA A 17 16.53 -4.27 -34.43
CA ALA A 17 17.07 -4.40 -33.10
C ALA A 17 18.58 -4.59 -33.24
N ALA A 18 19.34 -3.57 -32.95
CA ALA A 18 20.81 -3.63 -32.86
C ALA A 18 21.17 -4.56 -31.71
N VAL A 19 21.49 -5.82 -32.01
CA VAL A 19 22.14 -6.72 -31.05
C VAL A 19 23.57 -6.19 -30.88
N SER A 20 23.76 -5.35 -29.88
CA SER A 20 25.06 -4.93 -29.41
C SER A 20 25.78 -6.12 -28.79
N CYS A 21 26.62 -6.80 -29.55
CA CYS A 21 27.60 -7.76 -29.06
C CYS A 21 28.73 -7.00 -28.38
N SER A 22 28.53 -6.52 -27.14
CA SER A 22 29.61 -6.01 -26.32
C SER A 22 29.42 -6.39 -24.86
N SER A 23 30.43 -7.01 -24.28
CA SER A 23 30.70 -7.13 -22.83
C SER A 23 30.00 -8.23 -22.01
N GLY A 24 29.20 -9.15 -22.54
CA GLY A 24 28.55 -10.21 -21.73
C GLY A 24 27.45 -9.72 -20.80
N LYS A 25 27.08 -8.42 -20.86
CA LYS A 25 25.95 -7.82 -20.13
C LYS A 25 24.61 -8.11 -20.85
N THR A 26 23.62 -8.48 -20.08
CA THR A 26 22.20 -8.47 -20.49
C THR A 26 21.57 -7.20 -19.93
N THR A 27 21.06 -6.34 -20.79
CA THR A 27 20.40 -5.08 -20.43
C THR A 27 18.87 -5.23 -20.48
N TYR A 28 18.18 -4.42 -19.68
CA TYR A 28 16.73 -4.43 -19.61
C TYR A 28 16.18 -3.02 -19.82
N THR A 29 15.02 -2.95 -20.45
CA THR A 29 14.21 -1.74 -20.52
C THR A 29 13.18 -1.81 -19.39
N PRO A 30 12.96 -0.71 -18.63
CA PRO A 30 11.96 -0.72 -17.57
C PRO A 30 10.55 -0.79 -18.16
N ASP A 31 9.68 -1.59 -17.52
CA ASP A 31 8.25 -1.56 -17.73
C ASP A 31 7.66 -0.44 -16.84
N THR A 32 7.05 0.57 -17.43
CA THR A 32 6.43 1.71 -16.74
C THR A 32 4.91 1.69 -16.77
N GLU A 33 4.30 0.67 -17.38
CA GLU A 33 2.85 0.61 -17.61
C GLU A 33 2.15 -0.43 -16.74
N THR A 34 2.78 -1.59 -16.53
CA THR A 34 2.17 -2.69 -15.77
C THR A 34 1.98 -2.31 -14.30
N VAL A 35 0.80 -2.54 -13.75
CA VAL A 35 0.55 -2.41 -12.31
C VAL A 35 1.29 -3.53 -11.56
N LEU A 36 2.32 -3.18 -10.81
CA LEU A 36 3.04 -4.13 -9.96
C LEU A 36 2.27 -4.35 -8.66
N ARG A 37 1.88 -5.62 -8.39
CA ARG A 37 1.10 -6.00 -7.20
C ARG A 37 2.00 -6.18 -5.96
N ASN A 38 2.93 -5.27 -5.77
CA ASN A 38 3.83 -5.26 -4.63
C ASN A 38 3.14 -4.75 -3.36
N PRO A 39 3.46 -5.28 -2.18
CA PRO A 39 2.91 -4.79 -0.92
C PRO A 39 3.42 -3.37 -0.61
N LEU A 40 2.63 -2.60 0.14
CA LEU A 40 2.88 -1.18 0.44
C LEU A 40 3.23 -0.36 -0.80
N ASN A 41 2.50 -0.56 -1.89
CA ASN A 41 2.78 0.09 -3.17
C ASN A 41 1.51 0.28 -3.99
N GLY A 42 1.37 1.42 -4.66
CA GLY A 42 0.32 1.65 -5.64
C GLY A 42 -0.97 2.27 -5.08
N TRP A 43 -2.05 2.15 -5.84
CA TRP A 43 -3.34 2.73 -5.50
C TRP A 43 -4.12 1.89 -4.49
N VAL A 44 -4.82 2.59 -3.59
CA VAL A 44 -5.74 2.02 -2.59
C VAL A 44 -7.17 2.35 -2.99
N MET A 45 -8.04 1.36 -3.04
CA MET A 45 -9.48 1.53 -3.18
C MET A 45 -10.11 1.59 -1.80
N TYR A 46 -10.77 2.70 -1.46
CA TYR A 46 -11.39 2.88 -0.16
C TYR A 46 -12.81 2.31 -0.14
N LEU A 47 -13.12 1.46 0.86
CA LEU A 47 -14.45 0.89 1.08
C LEU A 47 -15.04 1.36 2.39
N LYS A 48 -16.23 1.94 2.30
CA LYS A 48 -17.04 2.25 3.48
C LYS A 48 -17.86 1.04 3.92
N ARG A 49 -18.32 1.10 5.14
CA ARG A 49 -19.00 0.09 5.97
C ARG A 49 -20.22 -0.63 5.37
N ASP A 50 -20.89 -0.09 4.35
CA ASP A 50 -22.19 -0.61 3.90
C ASP A 50 -22.10 -1.37 2.58
N TRP A 51 -20.90 -1.71 2.12
CA TRP A 51 -20.69 -2.44 0.90
C TRP A 51 -20.75 -3.95 1.08
N ASP A 52 -21.19 -4.64 0.04
CA ASP A 52 -21.22 -6.07 -0.11
C ASP A 52 -20.37 -6.48 -1.34
N GLU A 53 -20.41 -7.76 -1.70
CA GLU A 53 -19.68 -8.31 -2.84
C GLU A 53 -20.06 -7.68 -4.19
N ASN A 54 -21.24 -7.08 -4.29
CA ASN A 54 -21.76 -6.47 -5.52
C ASN A 54 -21.37 -4.99 -5.67
N PHE A 55 -20.62 -4.41 -4.72
CA PHE A 55 -20.33 -2.98 -4.76
C PHE A 55 -19.57 -2.54 -6.01
N TRP A 56 -18.77 -3.43 -6.61
CA TRP A 56 -18.03 -3.17 -7.84
C TRP A 56 -18.95 -2.84 -8.99
N GLU A 57 -19.96 -3.69 -9.22
CA GLU A 57 -20.97 -3.48 -10.24
C GLU A 57 -21.89 -2.31 -9.88
N ASN A 58 -22.43 -2.28 -8.67
CA ASN A 58 -23.34 -1.24 -8.18
C ASN A 58 -22.70 0.16 -8.19
N SER A 59 -21.39 0.26 -8.01
CA SER A 59 -20.65 1.51 -8.10
C SER A 59 -20.17 1.84 -9.51
N GLY A 60 -20.32 0.93 -10.46
CA GLY A 60 -19.83 1.07 -11.84
C GLY A 60 -18.31 0.96 -11.95
N TYR A 61 -17.63 0.31 -10.97
CA TYR A 61 -16.17 0.21 -10.95
C TYR A 61 -15.60 -0.88 -11.85
N ASP A 62 -16.45 -1.75 -12.37
CA ASP A 62 -16.07 -2.72 -13.40
C ASP A 62 -16.04 -2.12 -14.83
N ALA A 63 -16.53 -0.88 -15.01
CA ALA A 63 -16.53 -0.17 -16.29
C ALA A 63 -16.55 1.36 -16.07
N ILE A 64 -15.59 1.90 -15.30
CA ILE A 64 -15.51 3.34 -15.03
C ILE A 64 -15.02 4.10 -16.26
N PRO A 65 -15.70 5.18 -16.69
CA PRO A 65 -15.24 6.02 -17.80
C PRO A 65 -13.93 6.74 -17.47
N THR A 66 -13.04 6.90 -18.46
CA THR A 66 -11.78 7.62 -18.34
C THR A 66 -11.79 8.94 -19.13
N SER A 67 -10.93 9.89 -18.74
CA SER A 67 -10.74 11.15 -19.48
C SER A 67 -10.14 10.95 -20.88
N GLU A 68 -9.54 9.80 -21.14
CA GLU A 68 -8.98 9.44 -22.45
C GLU A 68 -10.01 8.74 -23.38
N GLY A 69 -11.22 8.53 -22.87
CA GLY A 69 -12.26 7.77 -23.54
C GLY A 69 -12.25 6.28 -23.20
N GLY A 70 -13.37 5.61 -23.46
CA GLY A 70 -13.55 4.20 -23.07
C GLY A 70 -13.80 4.01 -21.58
N THR A 71 -13.71 2.76 -21.14
CA THR A 71 -13.91 2.35 -19.74
C THR A 71 -12.84 1.37 -19.30
N VAL A 72 -12.52 1.38 -18.00
CA VAL A 72 -11.57 0.44 -17.37
C VAL A 72 -12.16 -0.11 -16.07
N LYS A 73 -11.56 -1.16 -15.51
CA LYS A 73 -11.89 -1.64 -14.17
C LYS A 73 -11.00 -0.94 -13.15
N VAL A 74 -11.58 -0.41 -12.08
CA VAL A 74 -10.82 0.21 -10.97
C VAL A 74 -9.86 -0.80 -10.36
N SER A 75 -10.27 -2.07 -10.22
CA SER A 75 -9.44 -3.15 -9.69
C SER A 75 -8.18 -3.44 -10.52
N ASP A 76 -8.13 -3.06 -11.80
CA ASP A 76 -6.92 -3.23 -12.61
C ASP A 76 -5.81 -2.25 -12.21
N TYR A 77 -6.17 -1.13 -11.57
CA TYR A 77 -5.27 -0.07 -11.13
C TYR A 77 -4.98 -0.08 -9.62
N ALA A 78 -5.90 -0.57 -8.79
CA ALA A 78 -5.76 -0.58 -7.34
C ALA A 78 -5.14 -1.88 -6.82
N ASN A 79 -4.14 -1.78 -5.94
CA ASN A 79 -3.45 -2.92 -5.33
C ASN A 79 -4.16 -3.41 -4.07
N THR A 80 -4.78 -2.50 -3.34
CA THR A 80 -5.31 -2.75 -1.99
C THR A 80 -6.72 -2.19 -1.87
N ALA A 81 -7.60 -2.92 -1.19
CA ALA A 81 -8.91 -2.46 -0.77
C ALA A 81 -8.89 -2.16 0.73
N TYR A 82 -9.03 -0.90 1.08
CA TYR A 82 -9.06 -0.41 2.45
C TYR A 82 -10.49 -0.42 3.00
N VAL A 83 -10.73 -1.33 3.94
CA VAL A 83 -12.04 -1.55 4.55
C VAL A 83 -12.12 -0.83 5.90
N ARG A 84 -12.83 0.30 5.92
CA ARG A 84 -13.13 1.03 7.13
C ARG A 84 -14.53 0.68 7.62
N THR A 85 -14.62 -0.09 8.71
CA THR A 85 -15.90 -0.50 9.27
C THR A 85 -15.85 -0.65 10.79
N SER A 86 -16.99 -0.96 11.40
CA SER A 86 -17.13 -1.05 12.86
C SER A 86 -16.64 -2.38 13.41
N TRP A 87 -16.21 -2.41 14.67
CA TRP A 87 -15.98 -3.65 15.41
C TRP A 87 -17.24 -4.54 15.40
N ALA A 88 -18.43 -3.94 15.65
CA ALA A 88 -19.69 -4.67 15.60
C ALA A 88 -19.98 -5.37 14.26
N SER A 89 -19.40 -4.88 13.15
CA SER A 89 -19.50 -5.56 11.84
C SER A 89 -18.58 -6.77 11.72
N PHE A 90 -17.45 -6.75 12.41
CA PHE A 90 -16.51 -7.87 12.45
C PHE A 90 -16.89 -8.94 13.46
N GLU A 91 -17.40 -8.54 14.63
CA GLU A 91 -17.78 -9.41 15.73
C GLU A 91 -19.14 -8.94 16.32
N PRO A 92 -20.26 -9.31 15.69
CA PRO A 92 -21.60 -8.89 16.15
C PRO A 92 -21.99 -9.46 17.51
N GLU A 93 -21.51 -10.63 17.84
CA GLU A 93 -21.67 -11.31 19.14
C GLU A 93 -20.30 -11.85 19.59
N GLU A 94 -20.04 -11.90 20.90
CA GLU A 94 -18.77 -12.32 21.46
C GLU A 94 -18.30 -13.67 20.90
N GLY A 95 -17.13 -13.70 20.28
CA GLY A 95 -16.53 -14.89 19.66
C GLY A 95 -17.14 -15.32 18.32
N LYS A 96 -18.16 -14.60 17.81
CA LYS A 96 -18.74 -14.86 16.49
C LYS A 96 -18.19 -13.88 15.47
N TYR A 97 -17.24 -14.34 14.72
CA TYR A 97 -16.50 -13.52 13.77
C TYR A 97 -17.10 -13.58 12.37
N ALA A 98 -17.51 -12.44 11.82
CA ALA A 98 -18.13 -12.35 10.51
C ALA A 98 -17.22 -12.85 9.37
N TRP A 99 -15.91 -12.75 9.49
CA TRP A 99 -14.98 -13.29 8.49
C TRP A 99 -14.89 -14.83 8.46
N LYS A 100 -15.37 -15.52 9.53
CA LYS A 100 -15.47 -16.99 9.58
C LYS A 100 -16.79 -17.53 9.05
N ASP A 101 -17.80 -16.68 8.96
CA ASP A 101 -19.10 -17.03 8.39
C ASP A 101 -19.10 -16.79 6.88
N PRO A 102 -19.13 -17.85 6.03
CA PRO A 102 -19.09 -17.73 4.58
C PRO A 102 -20.30 -16.98 3.99
N ASP A 103 -21.40 -16.91 4.74
CA ASP A 103 -22.63 -16.24 4.32
C ASP A 103 -22.70 -14.78 4.77
N SER A 104 -21.80 -14.35 5.64
CA SER A 104 -21.73 -12.95 6.07
C SER A 104 -21.37 -12.03 4.90
N ARG A 105 -21.95 -10.82 4.90
CA ARG A 105 -21.60 -9.77 3.92
C ARG A 105 -20.11 -9.45 3.92
N LEU A 106 -19.48 -9.45 5.11
CA LEU A 106 -18.07 -9.12 5.26
C LEU A 106 -17.16 -10.17 4.61
N ASN A 107 -17.44 -11.46 4.86
CA ASN A 107 -16.68 -12.56 4.25
C ASN A 107 -16.82 -12.55 2.72
N LYS A 108 -18.04 -12.37 2.20
CA LYS A 108 -18.29 -12.27 0.76
C LYS A 108 -17.56 -11.09 0.14
N LEU A 109 -17.58 -9.93 0.80
CA LEU A 109 -16.81 -8.75 0.37
C LEU A 109 -15.31 -9.05 0.32
N PHE A 110 -14.75 -9.64 1.36
CA PHE A 110 -13.32 -9.95 1.40
C PHE A 110 -12.90 -10.92 0.30
N ARG A 111 -13.70 -11.97 0.07
CA ARG A 111 -13.47 -12.87 -1.06
C ARG A 111 -13.50 -12.13 -2.40
N SER A 112 -14.49 -11.28 -2.63
CA SER A 112 -14.61 -10.52 -3.89
C SER A 112 -13.42 -9.59 -4.15
N ILE A 113 -12.76 -9.09 -3.09
CA ILE A 113 -11.53 -8.30 -3.17
C ILE A 113 -10.34 -9.19 -3.53
N LEU A 114 -10.15 -10.28 -2.79
CA LEU A 114 -9.03 -11.20 -2.98
C LEU A 114 -9.09 -11.88 -4.36
N ASP A 115 -10.29 -12.27 -4.83
CA ASP A 115 -10.52 -12.86 -6.16
C ASP A 115 -10.18 -11.91 -7.32
N ARG A 116 -10.14 -10.59 -7.06
CA ARG A 116 -9.68 -9.56 -8.00
C ARG A 116 -8.16 -9.33 -7.96
N GLY A 117 -7.43 -10.12 -7.17
CA GLY A 117 -5.98 -10.01 -6.99
C GLY A 117 -5.55 -8.80 -6.17
N MET A 118 -6.46 -8.18 -5.44
CA MET A 118 -6.18 -7.10 -4.50
C MET A 118 -5.94 -7.66 -3.09
N LYS A 119 -5.24 -6.89 -2.25
CA LYS A 119 -5.11 -7.19 -0.82
C LYS A 119 -6.09 -6.39 0.01
N LEU A 120 -6.33 -6.85 1.23
CA LEU A 120 -7.14 -6.17 2.23
C LEU A 120 -6.30 -5.18 3.04
N SER A 121 -6.95 -4.15 3.54
CA SER A 121 -6.45 -3.31 4.62
C SER A 121 -7.62 -2.94 5.52
N PHE A 122 -7.37 -2.69 6.81
CA PHE A 122 -8.44 -2.49 7.79
C PHE A 122 -8.25 -1.23 8.62
N ARG A 123 -9.37 -0.52 8.89
CA ARG A 123 -9.56 0.37 10.03
C ARG A 123 -10.80 -0.06 10.80
N ILE A 124 -10.61 -0.50 12.03
CA ILE A 124 -11.68 -0.98 12.91
C ILE A 124 -12.14 0.17 13.80
N VAL A 125 -13.33 0.69 13.55
CA VAL A 125 -13.84 1.87 14.28
C VAL A 125 -14.64 1.42 15.49
N VAL A 126 -14.34 1.98 16.67
CA VAL A 126 -15.04 1.68 17.94
C VAL A 126 -15.98 2.82 18.37
N ASP A 127 -15.61 4.09 18.12
CA ASP A 127 -16.43 5.26 18.46
C ASP A 127 -17.59 5.43 17.48
N GLY A 128 -18.81 5.51 18.01
CA GLY A 128 -20.03 5.59 17.20
C GLY A 128 -20.47 7.01 16.82
N ARG A 129 -19.80 8.06 17.30
CA ARG A 129 -20.16 9.46 17.01
C ARG A 129 -20.23 9.73 15.51
N ASP A 130 -21.28 10.43 15.09
CA ASP A 130 -21.56 10.80 13.70
C ASP A 130 -21.71 9.59 12.73
N GLN A 131 -21.83 8.37 13.27
CA GLN A 131 -21.89 7.16 12.45
C GLN A 131 -23.04 6.24 12.84
N ARG A 132 -22.81 5.29 13.77
CA ARG A 132 -23.74 4.28 14.28
C ARG A 132 -23.15 3.58 15.49
N GLN A 133 -23.85 2.59 16.06
CA GLN A 133 -23.27 1.71 17.07
C GLN A 133 -22.09 0.94 16.46
N ASN A 134 -20.85 1.34 16.81
CA ASN A 134 -19.63 0.74 16.25
C ASN A 134 -19.00 -0.31 17.16
N THR A 135 -19.18 -0.18 18.48
CA THR A 135 -18.78 -1.20 19.45
C THR A 135 -19.95 -2.16 19.69
N PRO A 136 -19.73 -3.50 19.70
CA PRO A 136 -20.80 -4.48 19.96
C PRO A 136 -21.44 -4.31 21.31
N ASP A 137 -22.75 -4.62 21.42
CA ASP A 137 -23.50 -4.44 22.65
C ASP A 137 -23.00 -5.31 23.81
N TYR A 138 -22.51 -6.52 23.53
CA TYR A 138 -21.98 -7.42 24.56
C TYR A 138 -20.82 -6.81 25.37
N VAL A 139 -20.09 -5.85 24.81
CA VAL A 139 -18.99 -5.15 25.51
C VAL A 139 -19.53 -4.31 26.65
N PHE A 140 -20.65 -3.61 26.43
CA PHE A 140 -21.32 -2.81 27.45
C PHE A 140 -22.09 -3.69 28.45
N ASP A 141 -22.66 -4.80 27.98
CA ASP A 141 -23.33 -5.79 28.84
C ASP A 141 -22.32 -6.49 29.76
N ALA A 142 -21.07 -6.58 29.38
CA ALA A 142 -19.98 -7.06 30.24
C ALA A 142 -19.50 -6.00 31.26
N GLY A 143 -20.04 -4.78 31.23
CA GLY A 143 -19.77 -3.71 32.19
C GLY A 143 -18.81 -2.62 31.74
N ALA A 144 -18.44 -2.56 30.44
CA ALA A 144 -17.65 -1.46 29.93
C ALA A 144 -18.35 -0.11 30.09
N GLU A 145 -17.68 0.86 30.68
CA GLU A 145 -18.21 2.21 30.82
C GLU A 145 -18.17 2.95 29.46
N TYR A 146 -19.16 3.82 29.24
CA TYR A 146 -19.35 4.46 27.96
C TYR A 146 -19.93 5.87 28.09
N PHE A 147 -19.75 6.66 27.07
CA PHE A 147 -20.51 7.89 26.82
C PHE A 147 -21.53 7.65 25.69
N THR A 148 -22.50 8.55 25.60
CA THR A 148 -23.55 8.47 24.58
C THR A 148 -23.50 9.68 23.64
N SER A 149 -23.93 9.45 22.40
CA SER A 149 -24.13 10.52 21.41
C SER A 149 -25.40 10.27 20.59
N LYS A 150 -25.89 11.33 19.92
CA LYS A 150 -27.04 11.21 19.01
C LYS A 150 -26.57 11.07 17.58
N VAL A 151 -27.15 10.10 16.88
CA VAL A 151 -26.95 9.87 15.44
C VAL A 151 -28.32 9.77 14.79
N GLY A 152 -28.80 10.87 14.23
CA GLY A 152 -30.18 11.00 13.80
C GLY A 152 -31.15 10.83 14.99
N LYS A 153 -32.06 9.85 14.89
CA LYS A 153 -33.00 9.51 15.95
C LYS A 153 -32.41 8.54 16.99
N ASN A 154 -31.29 7.91 16.70
CA ASN A 154 -30.70 6.88 17.54
C ASN A 154 -29.76 7.46 18.59
N THR A 155 -29.71 6.83 19.75
CA THR A 155 -28.65 7.02 20.74
C THR A 155 -27.66 5.89 20.60
N VAL A 156 -26.37 6.24 20.42
CA VAL A 156 -25.27 5.26 20.31
C VAL A 156 -24.38 5.34 21.53
N ARG A 157 -23.83 4.19 21.92
CA ARG A 157 -22.85 4.06 23.00
C ARG A 157 -21.46 3.98 22.40
N SER A 158 -20.51 4.68 22.98
CA SER A 158 -19.07 4.59 22.64
C SER A 158 -18.29 4.34 23.92
N PRO A 159 -17.36 3.38 23.97
CA PRO A 159 -16.62 3.09 25.19
C PRO A 159 -15.63 4.21 25.48
N TYR A 160 -15.33 4.41 26.75
CA TYR A 160 -14.14 5.17 27.14
C TYR A 160 -12.90 4.34 26.80
N PRO A 161 -11.91 4.89 26.06
CA PRO A 161 -10.74 4.11 25.64
C PRO A 161 -9.82 3.71 26.81
N ASP A 162 -9.97 4.35 27.98
CA ASP A 162 -9.29 4.03 29.24
C ASP A 162 -10.10 3.09 30.16
N ASP A 163 -11.22 2.52 29.68
CA ASP A 163 -11.99 1.53 30.43
C ASP A 163 -11.36 0.13 30.34
N PRO A 164 -11.10 -0.55 31.46
CA PRO A 164 -10.39 -1.82 31.45
C PRO A 164 -11.21 -2.97 30.83
N VAL A 165 -12.55 -2.96 30.93
CA VAL A 165 -13.40 -4.00 30.33
C VAL A 165 -13.40 -3.85 28.80
N PHE A 166 -13.51 -2.61 28.30
CA PHE A 166 -13.35 -2.34 26.88
C PHE A 166 -11.97 -2.81 26.38
N GLN A 167 -10.91 -2.45 27.06
CA GLN A 167 -9.56 -2.83 26.66
C GLN A 167 -9.35 -4.35 26.62
N GLU A 168 -9.91 -5.09 27.60
CA GLU A 168 -9.85 -6.56 27.62
C GLU A 168 -10.59 -7.15 26.40
N LYS A 169 -11.85 -6.75 26.18
CA LYS A 169 -12.66 -7.29 25.09
C LYS A 169 -12.07 -6.95 23.72
N TYR A 170 -11.62 -5.72 23.55
CA TYR A 170 -11.01 -5.30 22.28
C TYR A 170 -9.69 -6.01 22.02
N SER A 171 -8.87 -6.26 23.06
CA SER A 171 -7.64 -7.03 22.93
C SER A 171 -7.89 -8.44 22.40
N ARG A 172 -8.89 -9.15 22.97
CA ARG A 172 -9.27 -10.49 22.50
C ARG A 172 -9.75 -10.49 21.04
N PHE A 173 -10.51 -9.47 20.65
CA PHE A 173 -10.96 -9.32 19.29
C PHE A 173 -9.76 -9.11 18.32
N ILE A 174 -8.82 -8.23 18.65
CA ILE A 174 -7.63 -7.97 17.83
C ILE A 174 -6.73 -9.22 17.74
N GLU A 175 -6.56 -9.97 18.82
CA GLU A 175 -5.84 -11.24 18.83
C GLU A 175 -6.51 -12.28 17.90
N ALA A 176 -7.83 -12.37 17.92
CA ALA A 176 -8.58 -13.26 17.01
C ALA A 176 -8.49 -12.81 15.54
N LEU A 177 -8.52 -11.51 15.29
CA LEU A 177 -8.34 -10.95 13.95
C LEU A 177 -6.93 -11.23 13.42
N ALA A 178 -5.92 -11.07 14.25
CA ALA A 178 -4.53 -11.34 13.89
C ALA A 178 -4.29 -12.84 13.62
N ALA A 179 -4.94 -13.72 14.34
CA ALA A 179 -4.86 -15.17 14.08
C ALA A 179 -5.33 -15.56 12.67
N GLU A 180 -6.18 -14.76 12.02
CA GLU A 180 -6.65 -14.96 10.64
C GLU A 180 -5.88 -14.13 9.62
N TYR A 181 -5.57 -12.87 9.97
CA TYR A 181 -5.15 -11.85 9.01
C TYR A 181 -3.71 -11.33 9.21
N ASN A 182 -2.92 -11.93 10.09
CA ASN A 182 -1.47 -11.68 10.11
C ASN A 182 -0.78 -12.43 8.95
N ASP A 183 -1.29 -12.23 7.74
CA ASP A 183 -0.93 -12.93 6.50
C ASP A 183 -0.70 -11.92 5.38
N ILE A 184 0.56 -11.74 4.99
CA ILE A 184 0.98 -10.76 3.97
C ILE A 184 0.43 -11.08 2.56
N ASP A 185 -0.02 -12.31 2.31
CA ASP A 185 -0.65 -12.67 1.04
C ASP A 185 -2.09 -12.16 0.96
N LYS A 186 -2.75 -11.94 2.11
CA LYS A 186 -4.13 -11.45 2.21
C LYS A 186 -4.21 -9.96 2.55
N VAL A 187 -3.32 -9.47 3.42
CA VAL A 187 -3.40 -8.12 3.99
C VAL A 187 -2.15 -7.31 3.65
N ASP A 188 -2.34 -6.06 3.26
CA ASP A 188 -1.26 -5.18 2.87
C ASP A 188 -0.75 -4.35 4.06
N PHE A 189 -1.67 -3.66 4.74
CA PHE A 189 -1.38 -2.90 5.96
C PHE A 189 -2.61 -2.81 6.86
N ILE A 190 -2.43 -2.39 8.10
CA ILE A 190 -3.53 -2.14 9.05
C ILE A 190 -3.37 -0.73 9.63
N ASP A 191 -4.48 0.01 9.61
CA ASP A 191 -4.63 1.28 10.33
C ASP A 191 -4.90 0.93 11.80
N ALA A 192 -3.81 0.87 12.58
CA ALA A 192 -3.70 0.00 13.74
C ALA A 192 -3.94 0.74 15.07
N TYR A 193 -5.09 1.41 15.20
CA TYR A 193 -5.51 2.06 16.45
C TYR A 193 -7.03 2.12 16.62
N GLY A 194 -7.82 2.51 15.62
CA GLY A 194 -9.29 2.46 15.59
C GLY A 194 -10.02 3.35 16.61
N LEU A 195 -9.30 4.05 17.48
CA LEU A 195 -9.83 4.90 18.54
C LEU A 195 -10.18 6.31 18.05
N GLY A 196 -10.99 7.01 18.83
CA GLY A 196 -11.38 8.38 18.55
C GLY A 196 -12.43 8.52 17.44
N LYS A 197 -12.72 9.76 17.09
CA LYS A 197 -13.72 10.07 16.07
C LYS A 197 -13.30 9.44 14.74
N TRP A 198 -14.19 8.69 14.12
CA TRP A 198 -13.99 7.98 12.86
C TRP A 198 -12.85 6.94 12.86
N GLY A 199 -12.31 6.61 14.03
CA GLY A 199 -11.15 5.74 14.16
C GLY A 199 -9.83 6.40 13.74
N GLU A 200 -9.74 7.73 13.77
CA GLU A 200 -8.60 8.51 13.28
C GLU A 200 -7.65 8.97 14.40
N GLY A 201 -7.88 8.51 15.62
CA GLY A 201 -6.99 8.77 16.77
C GLY A 201 -7.06 10.18 17.34
N HIS A 202 -7.98 11.03 16.88
CA HIS A 202 -8.21 12.38 17.42
C HIS A 202 -9.60 12.51 18.07
N SER A 203 -9.83 13.64 18.78
CA SER A 203 -11.11 13.94 19.45
C SER A 203 -11.57 12.81 20.37
N LEU A 204 -10.67 12.19 21.12
CA LEU A 204 -10.99 11.13 22.06
C LEU A 204 -11.82 11.66 23.24
N ILE A 205 -12.67 10.81 23.80
CA ILE A 205 -13.37 11.09 25.05
C ILE A 205 -12.90 10.04 26.05
N TYR A 206 -12.11 10.46 27.01
CA TYR A 206 -11.59 9.64 28.09
C TYR A 206 -12.48 9.77 29.32
N LYS A 207 -12.49 8.75 30.18
CA LYS A 207 -12.99 8.88 31.55
C LYS A 207 -12.03 9.72 32.39
N ASP A 208 -10.71 9.46 32.22
CA ASP A 208 -9.63 10.23 32.80
C ASP A 208 -8.66 10.72 31.69
N PRO A 209 -8.73 12.01 31.29
CA PRO A 209 -7.89 12.56 30.23
C PRO A 209 -6.38 12.47 30.50
N THR A 210 -5.94 12.24 31.75
CA THR A 210 -4.52 12.09 32.06
C THR A 210 -3.95 10.76 31.56
N LYS A 211 -4.81 9.79 31.17
CA LYS A 211 -4.43 8.46 30.69
C LYS A 211 -4.20 8.36 29.18
N ASN A 212 -4.19 9.47 28.47
CA ASN A 212 -4.03 9.46 27.01
C ASN A 212 -2.77 8.70 26.55
N SER A 213 -1.64 8.90 27.20
CA SER A 213 -0.39 8.20 26.89
C SER A 213 -0.44 6.71 27.20
N GLU A 214 -1.10 6.30 28.30
CA GLU A 214 -1.29 4.88 28.64
C GLU A 214 -2.18 4.17 27.62
N VAL A 215 -3.27 4.82 27.20
CA VAL A 215 -4.18 4.29 26.17
C VAL A 215 -3.48 4.12 24.83
N MET A 216 -2.69 5.11 24.41
CA MET A 216 -1.94 5.03 23.15
C MET A 216 -0.84 3.96 23.23
N ALA A 217 -0.17 3.83 24.37
CA ALA A 217 0.80 2.75 24.61
C ALA A 217 0.14 1.37 24.55
N TRP A 218 -1.03 1.21 25.18
CA TRP A 218 -1.79 -0.04 25.15
C TRP A 218 -2.18 -0.42 23.71
N ILE A 219 -2.85 0.48 22.98
CA ILE A 219 -3.39 0.15 21.66
C ILE A 219 -2.28 -0.13 20.64
N THR A 220 -1.21 0.69 20.64
CA THR A 220 -0.11 0.49 19.69
C THR A 220 0.73 -0.74 20.01
N SER A 221 0.92 -1.08 21.28
CA SER A 221 1.58 -2.32 21.70
C SER A 221 0.72 -3.56 21.40
N LEU A 222 -0.62 -3.47 21.55
CA LEU A 222 -1.52 -4.56 21.22
C LEU A 222 -1.37 -4.97 19.76
N TYR A 223 -1.51 -4.02 18.84
CA TYR A 223 -1.38 -4.32 17.41
C TYR A 223 0.05 -4.77 17.05
N ALA A 224 1.08 -4.14 17.60
CA ALA A 224 2.46 -4.50 17.29
C ALA A 224 2.83 -5.93 17.70
N ARG A 225 2.32 -6.42 18.85
CA ARG A 225 2.59 -7.80 19.31
C ARG A 225 1.74 -8.85 18.60
N THR A 226 0.59 -8.46 18.01
CA THR A 226 -0.34 -9.40 17.36
C THR A 226 -0.14 -9.48 15.85
N PHE A 227 0.16 -8.37 15.18
CA PHE A 227 0.42 -8.30 13.74
C PHE A 227 1.92 -8.16 13.47
N THR A 228 2.63 -9.28 13.48
CA THR A 228 4.09 -9.31 13.36
C THR A 228 4.58 -9.36 11.90
N GLU A 229 3.72 -9.72 10.96
CA GLU A 229 4.04 -9.81 9.52
C GLU A 229 3.47 -8.64 8.72
N ILE A 230 2.39 -8.01 9.23
CA ILE A 230 1.64 -6.98 8.52
C ILE A 230 2.08 -5.58 8.97
N PRO A 231 2.46 -4.70 8.03
CA PRO A 231 2.75 -3.30 8.32
C PRO A 231 1.60 -2.59 9.03
N LEU A 232 1.93 -1.90 10.10
CA LEU A 232 0.99 -1.10 10.90
C LEU A 232 1.17 0.37 10.55
N VAL A 233 0.07 1.11 10.44
CA VAL A 233 0.11 2.54 10.19
C VAL A 233 -0.66 3.33 11.24
N ILE A 234 -0.21 4.55 11.50
CA ILE A 234 -0.87 5.51 12.37
C ILE A 234 -1.07 6.82 11.63
N ASN A 235 -2.24 7.45 11.82
CA ASN A 235 -2.49 8.79 11.33
C ASN A 235 -1.60 9.80 12.06
N TYR A 236 -0.66 10.45 11.36
CA TYR A 236 0.16 11.50 11.96
C TYR A 236 -0.59 12.84 12.03
N HIS A 237 -1.65 12.82 12.81
CA HIS A 237 -2.52 13.95 13.03
C HIS A 237 -1.99 14.83 14.18
N ARG A 238 -1.97 16.17 13.98
CA ARG A 238 -1.46 17.14 14.96
C ARG A 238 -2.15 17.13 16.33
N LEU A 239 -3.31 16.47 16.45
CA LEU A 239 -4.07 16.30 17.69
C LEU A 239 -4.30 14.82 18.02
N LEU A 240 -3.42 13.92 17.58
CA LEU A 240 -3.51 12.49 17.90
C LEU A 240 -3.50 12.30 19.44
N GLY A 241 -4.43 11.46 19.93
CA GLY A 241 -4.55 11.15 21.35
C GLY A 241 -5.13 12.28 22.22
N GLU A 242 -5.36 13.47 21.69
CA GLU A 242 -5.91 14.58 22.45
C GLU A 242 -7.39 14.38 22.78
N PRO A 243 -7.82 14.85 23.97
CA PRO A 243 -9.24 14.93 24.32
C PRO A 243 -10.02 15.76 23.31
N SER A 244 -11.33 15.48 23.25
CA SER A 244 -12.24 16.12 22.32
C SER A 244 -12.14 17.64 22.32
N LYS A 245 -11.55 18.17 21.26
CA LYS A 245 -11.66 19.57 20.84
C LYS A 245 -11.97 19.57 19.35
N ASP A 246 -12.59 20.59 18.84
CA ASP A 246 -12.82 20.73 17.41
C ASP A 246 -11.49 20.64 16.66
N GLY A 247 -11.38 19.63 15.83
CA GLY A 247 -10.23 18.86 15.42
C GLY A 247 -9.09 19.54 14.65
N TRP A 248 -8.98 20.88 14.57
CA TRP A 248 -8.02 21.54 13.68
C TRP A 248 -7.30 22.70 14.34
N GLY A 249 -6.98 22.52 15.62
CA GLY A 249 -6.19 23.47 16.41
C GLY A 249 -4.69 23.44 16.10
N PRO A 250 -3.89 24.24 16.83
CA PRO A 250 -2.44 24.18 16.74
C PRO A 250 -1.91 22.80 17.14
N VAL A 251 -0.72 22.48 16.64
CA VAL A 251 -0.04 21.20 16.94
C VAL A 251 0.14 21.00 18.44
N SER A 252 -0.24 19.82 18.93
CA SER A 252 0.03 19.39 20.30
C SER A 252 1.38 18.70 20.39
N LYS A 253 2.21 19.13 21.34
CA LYS A 253 3.48 18.43 21.66
C LYS A 253 3.25 17.02 22.19
N VAL A 254 2.11 16.79 22.87
CA VAL A 254 1.72 15.45 23.33
C VAL A 254 1.48 14.54 22.13
N SER A 255 0.73 15.01 21.15
CA SER A 255 0.43 14.24 19.93
C SER A 255 1.69 13.83 19.17
N GLU A 256 2.66 14.71 19.01
CA GLU A 256 3.93 14.38 18.36
C GLU A 256 4.67 13.26 19.10
N GLY A 257 4.73 13.33 20.43
CA GLY A 257 5.32 12.28 21.26
C GLY A 257 4.60 10.93 21.14
N LEU A 258 3.27 10.93 21.05
CA LEU A 258 2.48 9.71 20.87
C LEU A 258 2.68 9.07 19.49
N ILE A 259 2.81 9.89 18.44
CA ILE A 259 3.14 9.38 17.11
C ILE A 259 4.54 8.77 17.09
N GLU A 260 5.52 9.42 17.70
CA GLU A 260 6.89 8.89 17.79
C GLU A 260 6.95 7.60 18.60
N GLN A 261 6.15 7.48 19.66
CA GLN A 261 6.00 6.23 20.42
C GLN A 261 5.43 5.11 19.54
N ALA A 262 4.41 5.39 18.73
CA ALA A 262 3.87 4.41 17.79
C ALA A 262 4.93 3.98 16.75
N ILE A 263 5.70 4.93 16.21
CA ILE A 263 6.80 4.64 15.29
C ILE A 263 7.87 3.78 15.97
N GLY A 264 8.17 4.03 17.24
CA GLY A 264 9.03 3.19 18.07
C GLY A 264 8.52 1.75 18.22
N ASN A 265 7.20 1.56 18.23
CA ASN A 265 6.55 0.24 18.20
C ASN A 265 6.46 -0.37 16.77
N GLY A 266 7.12 0.22 15.80
CA GLY A 266 7.20 -0.31 14.43
C GLY A 266 6.15 0.20 13.46
N TYR A 267 5.41 1.25 13.81
CA TYR A 267 4.42 1.83 12.93
C TYR A 267 5.03 2.63 11.79
N SER A 268 4.36 2.57 10.66
CA SER A 268 4.49 3.45 9.50
C SER A 268 3.45 4.57 9.56
N LEU A 269 3.40 5.43 8.54
CA LEU A 269 2.62 6.66 8.58
C LEU A 269 1.46 6.65 7.60
N ARG A 270 0.35 7.23 8.02
CA ARG A 270 -0.81 7.55 7.19
C ARG A 270 -1.27 8.97 7.50
N HIS A 271 -1.78 9.69 6.52
CA HIS A 271 -2.39 11.00 6.74
C HIS A 271 -3.65 11.17 5.90
N ASP A 272 -4.69 11.76 6.51
CA ASP A 272 -5.95 12.08 5.86
C ASP A 272 -5.89 13.45 5.17
N ALA A 273 -6.75 13.68 4.17
CA ALA A 273 -6.91 14.96 3.49
C ALA A 273 -5.59 15.57 2.99
N PHE A 274 -4.74 14.74 2.42
CA PHE A 274 -3.42 15.11 1.90
C PHE A 274 -3.53 16.22 0.85
N GLY A 275 -2.62 17.19 0.89
CA GLY A 275 -2.59 18.32 -0.05
C GLY A 275 -3.68 19.38 0.16
N MET A 276 -4.55 19.23 1.15
CA MET A 276 -5.61 20.20 1.43
C MET A 276 -5.16 21.24 2.45
N ASN A 277 -5.14 22.50 2.07
CA ASN A 277 -4.58 23.60 2.86
C ASN A 277 -5.05 23.69 4.32
N GLY A 278 -6.30 23.34 4.63
CA GLY A 278 -6.82 23.36 6.00
C GLY A 278 -6.31 22.23 6.89
N TYR A 279 -5.83 21.11 6.29
CA TYR A 279 -5.54 19.86 6.98
C TYR A 279 -4.09 19.41 6.83
N TYR A 280 -3.47 19.69 5.69
CA TYR A 280 -2.09 19.35 5.40
C TYR A 280 -1.25 20.62 5.30
N GLN A 281 -0.66 21.02 6.43
CA GLN A 281 0.05 22.29 6.61
C GLN A 281 1.55 22.06 6.82
N ASP A 282 2.28 23.09 7.14
CA ASP A 282 3.75 23.05 7.28
C ASP A 282 4.24 22.03 8.29
N TRP A 283 3.50 21.80 9.39
CA TRP A 283 3.87 20.77 10.36
C TRP A 283 3.79 19.37 9.77
N GLU A 284 2.70 19.04 9.05
CA GLU A 284 2.52 17.74 8.42
C GLU A 284 3.58 17.50 7.34
N LYS A 285 3.88 18.53 6.54
CA LYS A 285 4.96 18.47 5.54
C LYS A 285 6.32 18.22 6.18
N ALA A 286 6.64 18.95 7.25
CA ALA A 286 7.89 18.78 8.00
C ALA A 286 7.96 17.41 8.68
N PHE A 287 6.85 16.91 9.22
CA PHE A 287 6.78 15.60 9.84
C PHE A 287 6.97 14.47 8.80
N ALA A 288 6.31 14.56 7.63
CA ALA A 288 6.55 13.66 6.53
C ALA A 288 8.03 13.66 6.09
N ALA A 289 8.62 14.84 5.90
CA ALA A 289 10.02 15.00 5.50
C ALA A 289 11.01 14.38 6.53
N LYS A 290 10.70 14.44 7.83
CA LYS A 290 11.50 13.79 8.89
C LYS A 290 11.57 12.28 8.74
N TRP A 291 10.49 11.66 8.22
CA TRP A 291 10.33 10.21 8.13
C TRP A 291 10.44 9.64 6.72
N ASN A 292 10.58 10.46 5.70
CA ASN A 292 10.82 10.02 4.32
C ASN A 292 11.95 8.99 4.27
N TYR A 293 11.72 7.90 3.54
CA TYR A 293 12.66 6.78 3.34
C TYR A 293 13.06 6.02 4.63
N LYS A 294 12.44 6.36 5.78
CA LYS A 294 12.62 5.65 7.05
C LYS A 294 11.36 4.86 7.42
N ARG A 295 10.21 5.40 7.05
CA ARG A 295 8.89 4.76 7.19
C ARG A 295 8.07 5.04 5.94
N PRO A 296 7.37 4.06 5.38
CA PRO A 296 6.46 4.30 4.27
C PRO A 296 5.33 5.23 4.72
N ILE A 297 4.92 6.11 3.80
CA ILE A 297 3.81 7.04 4.00
C ILE A 297 2.67 6.61 3.09
N ILE A 298 1.48 6.46 3.67
CA ILE A 298 0.24 6.16 2.96
C ILE A 298 -0.64 7.41 2.98
N PHE A 299 -1.12 7.78 1.82
CA PHE A 299 -1.98 8.91 1.60
C PHE A 299 -3.46 8.52 1.68
N GLU A 300 -4.28 9.28 2.40
CA GLU A 300 -5.74 9.24 2.30
C GLU A 300 -6.27 10.57 1.73
N GLY A 301 -6.98 10.52 0.59
CA GLY A 301 -7.60 11.68 -0.03
C GLY A 301 -8.73 12.28 0.80
N GLY A 302 -9.00 13.56 0.58
CA GLY A 302 -10.13 14.27 1.21
C GLY A 302 -11.45 14.05 0.46
N TRP A 303 -12.57 14.40 1.10
CA TRP A 303 -13.89 14.49 0.48
C TRP A 303 -14.04 15.84 -0.21
N ILE A 304 -14.05 15.86 -1.55
CA ILE A 304 -14.00 17.10 -2.34
C ILE A 304 -15.11 17.24 -3.37
N THR A 305 -15.71 16.14 -3.84
CA THR A 305 -16.72 16.18 -4.90
C THR A 305 -18.14 16.30 -4.38
N ALA A 306 -18.42 15.84 -3.15
CA ALA A 306 -19.70 16.05 -2.49
C ALA A 306 -19.70 17.44 -1.80
N ALA A 307 -20.85 18.00 -1.48
CA ALA A 307 -21.14 19.32 -0.90
C ALA A 307 -20.22 19.85 0.23
N HIS A 308 -19.00 19.40 0.32
CA HIS A 308 -17.99 19.89 1.26
C HIS A 308 -17.25 21.13 0.71
N HIS A 309 -18.02 22.15 0.40
CA HIS A 309 -17.56 23.45 -0.14
C HIS A 309 -16.42 24.10 0.66
N ARG A 310 -16.23 23.74 1.94
CA ARG A 310 -15.12 24.28 2.76
C ARG A 310 -13.72 23.96 2.19
N TYR A 311 -13.59 22.94 1.36
CA TYR A 311 -12.34 22.62 0.69
C TYR A 311 -12.08 23.47 -0.56
N TRP A 312 -13.14 24.09 -1.09
CA TRP A 312 -13.05 24.99 -2.23
C TRP A 312 -12.69 26.42 -1.81
N VAL A 313 -12.78 26.73 -0.51
CA VAL A 313 -12.38 28.01 0.04
C VAL A 313 -10.88 27.93 0.36
N ASP A 314 -10.08 27.98 -0.68
CA ASP A 314 -8.63 28.04 -0.59
C ASP A 314 -8.15 29.50 -0.68
N PRO A 315 -7.49 30.03 0.38
CA PRO A 315 -6.95 31.41 0.34
C PRO A 315 -5.88 31.62 -0.73
N SER A 316 -5.20 30.54 -1.19
CA SER A 316 -4.20 30.62 -2.27
C SER A 316 -4.84 30.86 -3.63
N GLY A 317 -6.11 30.49 -3.82
CA GLY A 317 -6.80 30.48 -5.10
C GLY A 317 -6.35 29.40 -6.07
N GLU A 318 -5.57 28.40 -5.60
CA GLU A 318 -5.12 27.28 -6.41
C GLU A 318 -6.26 26.32 -6.74
N TYR A 319 -7.28 26.24 -5.89
CA TYR A 319 -8.42 25.34 -6.04
C TYR A 319 -9.69 26.13 -6.38
N ARG A 320 -10.21 25.94 -7.58
CA ARG A 320 -11.46 26.55 -8.02
C ARG A 320 -12.67 25.75 -7.56
N GLU A 321 -13.71 26.41 -7.10
CA GLU A 321 -14.96 25.75 -6.68
C GLU A 321 -15.55 24.89 -7.82
N GLY A 322 -15.90 23.64 -7.54
CA GLY A 322 -16.43 22.70 -8.51
C GLY A 322 -15.40 22.05 -9.44
N HIS A 323 -14.13 22.43 -9.36
CA HIS A 323 -13.04 21.89 -10.18
C HIS A 323 -12.25 20.82 -9.43
N SER A 324 -12.80 19.60 -9.33
CA SER A 324 -12.14 18.48 -8.62
C SER A 324 -10.76 18.16 -9.20
N GLU A 325 -10.51 18.42 -10.47
CA GLU A 325 -9.21 18.28 -11.12
C GLU A 325 -8.11 19.11 -10.47
N ASP A 326 -8.40 20.31 -9.99
CA ASP A 326 -7.42 21.16 -9.31
C ASP A 326 -6.97 20.49 -8.00
N VAL A 327 -7.92 19.93 -7.24
CA VAL A 327 -7.61 19.22 -5.98
C VAL A 327 -6.84 17.94 -6.25
N ARG A 328 -7.21 17.17 -7.30
CA ARG A 328 -6.45 15.94 -7.65
C ARG A 328 -4.99 16.26 -7.99
N LYS A 329 -4.73 17.34 -8.71
CA LYS A 329 -3.36 17.80 -8.99
C LYS A 329 -2.63 18.23 -7.72
N GLY A 330 -3.30 18.92 -6.81
CA GLY A 330 -2.73 19.31 -5.52
C GLY A 330 -2.40 18.11 -4.63
N GLU A 331 -3.30 17.14 -4.53
CA GLU A 331 -3.08 15.88 -3.82
C GLU A 331 -1.89 15.11 -4.41
N PHE A 332 -1.85 14.99 -5.74
CA PHE A 332 -0.77 14.30 -6.43
C PHE A 332 0.60 14.95 -6.19
N LYS A 333 0.66 16.30 -6.28
CA LYS A 333 1.87 17.06 -5.98
C LYS A 333 2.34 16.88 -4.54
N ALA A 334 1.42 16.96 -3.58
CA ALA A 334 1.74 16.73 -2.17
C ALA A 334 2.22 15.30 -1.90
N ALA A 335 1.65 14.30 -2.61
CA ALA A 335 2.06 12.92 -2.53
C ALA A 335 3.48 12.70 -3.08
N GLU A 336 3.82 13.34 -4.20
CA GLU A 336 5.17 13.32 -4.78
C GLU A 336 6.19 13.97 -3.83
N GLU A 337 5.87 15.16 -3.28
CA GLU A 337 6.73 15.88 -2.32
C GLU A 337 6.98 15.08 -1.02
N ALA A 338 5.97 14.34 -0.55
CA ALA A 338 6.08 13.49 0.63
C ALA A 338 6.65 12.09 0.33
N HIS A 339 6.95 11.78 -0.93
CA HIS A 339 7.45 10.48 -1.38
C HIS A 339 6.58 9.30 -0.93
N VAL A 340 5.25 9.43 -1.05
CA VAL A 340 4.32 8.40 -0.56
C VAL A 340 4.46 7.08 -1.32
N ASN A 341 4.27 6.00 -0.59
CA ASN A 341 4.25 4.65 -1.16
C ASN A 341 2.89 4.30 -1.78
N MET A 342 1.80 4.81 -1.22
CA MET A 342 0.45 4.49 -1.65
C MET A 342 -0.43 5.72 -1.68
N MET A 343 -1.34 5.80 -2.66
CA MET A 343 -2.36 6.83 -2.79
C MET A 343 -3.76 6.20 -2.78
N ASP A 344 -4.74 6.96 -2.29
CA ASP A 344 -6.12 6.52 -2.11
C ASP A 344 -7.03 7.13 -3.20
N LEU A 345 -7.77 6.28 -3.89
CA LEU A 345 -8.79 6.67 -4.87
C LEU A 345 -10.08 7.20 -4.22
N ARG A 346 -10.26 7.00 -2.91
CA ARG A 346 -11.53 7.28 -2.19
C ARG A 346 -12.71 6.50 -2.77
N VAL A 347 -13.91 7.08 -2.75
CA VAL A 347 -15.17 6.40 -3.11
C VAL A 347 -16.08 7.27 -3.99
N ASN A 348 -16.99 6.64 -4.71
CA ASN A 348 -18.06 7.29 -5.48
C ASN A 348 -17.50 8.34 -6.45
N ASP A 349 -17.94 9.59 -6.32
CA ASP A 349 -17.54 10.69 -7.20
C ASP A 349 -16.06 11.04 -7.06
N GLU A 350 -15.44 10.73 -5.92
CA GLU A 350 -14.00 10.89 -5.74
C GLU A 350 -13.22 9.97 -6.69
N VAL A 351 -13.58 8.67 -6.76
CA VAL A 351 -13.00 7.73 -7.75
C VAL A 351 -13.24 8.22 -9.17
N ARG A 352 -14.48 8.67 -9.47
CA ARG A 352 -14.83 9.18 -10.80
C ARG A 352 -14.03 10.40 -11.20
N SER A 353 -13.65 11.25 -10.23
CA SER A 353 -12.82 12.42 -10.54
C SER A 353 -11.39 12.04 -10.92
N TRP A 354 -10.82 11.00 -10.33
CA TRP A 354 -9.51 10.45 -10.74
C TRP A 354 -9.57 9.90 -12.16
N PHE A 355 -10.50 8.98 -12.43
CA PHE A 355 -10.56 8.32 -13.74
C PHE A 355 -11.15 9.23 -14.83
N GLY A 356 -12.20 9.98 -14.54
CA GLY A 356 -12.90 10.78 -15.51
C GLY A 356 -12.28 12.14 -15.83
N LYS A 357 -11.39 12.65 -14.98
CA LYS A 357 -10.76 13.96 -15.17
C LYS A 357 -9.23 13.93 -15.20
N GLU A 358 -8.61 13.09 -14.41
CA GLU A 358 -7.14 13.04 -14.19
C GLU A 358 -6.58 11.60 -14.32
N PHE A 359 -7.04 10.87 -15.33
CA PHE A 359 -6.62 9.48 -15.55
C PHE A 359 -5.13 9.36 -15.88
N ASP A 360 -4.54 10.36 -16.49
CA ASP A 360 -3.10 10.47 -16.70
C ASP A 360 -2.32 10.46 -15.38
N LEU A 361 -2.84 11.11 -14.32
CA LEU A 361 -2.23 11.05 -12.98
C LEU A 361 -2.37 9.66 -12.35
N VAL A 362 -3.48 8.96 -12.61
CA VAL A 362 -3.63 7.56 -12.15
C VAL A 362 -2.54 6.68 -12.77
N LYS A 363 -2.30 6.81 -14.07
CA LYS A 363 -1.22 6.07 -14.76
C LYS A 363 0.17 6.54 -14.34
N ARG A 364 0.34 7.84 -14.17
CA ARG A 364 1.62 8.41 -13.73
C ARG A 364 2.01 7.91 -12.34
N PHE A 365 1.07 7.72 -11.41
CA PHE A 365 1.39 7.11 -10.12
C PHE A 365 1.83 5.64 -10.26
N ILE A 366 1.31 4.89 -11.24
CA ILE A 366 1.77 3.53 -11.53
C ILE A 366 3.23 3.53 -12.01
N SER A 367 3.61 4.48 -12.85
CA SER A 367 4.96 4.55 -13.41
C SER A 367 5.99 5.17 -12.47
N GLU A 368 5.60 6.13 -11.62
CA GLU A 368 6.51 6.98 -10.86
C GLU A 368 6.25 6.97 -9.34
N GLY A 369 5.08 6.52 -8.89
CA GLY A 369 4.71 6.46 -7.47
C GLY A 369 5.27 5.24 -6.75
N GLY A 370 5.22 5.27 -5.40
CA GLY A 370 5.68 4.17 -4.59
C GLY A 370 7.12 3.74 -4.91
N TYR A 371 7.37 2.43 -4.99
CA TYR A 371 8.65 1.88 -5.44
C TYR A 371 8.48 0.99 -6.67
N ARG A 372 9.42 1.11 -7.60
CA ARG A 372 9.38 0.40 -8.88
C ARG A 372 10.78 -0.02 -9.28
N LEU A 373 11.20 -1.18 -8.77
CA LEU A 373 12.57 -1.68 -8.89
C LEU A 373 12.76 -2.47 -10.18
N TYR A 374 13.88 -2.26 -10.89
CA TYR A 374 14.26 -3.07 -12.04
C TYR A 374 15.77 -3.20 -12.16
N PRO A 375 16.30 -4.32 -12.72
CA PRO A 375 17.72 -4.39 -13.08
C PRO A 375 17.95 -3.58 -14.35
N THR A 376 18.95 -2.73 -14.37
CA THR A 376 19.38 -2.04 -15.60
C THR A 376 20.20 -2.99 -16.47
N TRP A 377 21.04 -3.78 -15.82
CA TRP A 377 21.81 -4.84 -16.47
C TRP A 377 22.24 -5.93 -15.48
N VAL A 378 22.50 -7.13 -16.04
CA VAL A 378 23.16 -8.25 -15.34
C VAL A 378 24.22 -8.84 -16.24
N LYS A 379 25.40 -9.14 -15.69
CA LYS A 379 26.55 -9.73 -16.38
C LYS A 379 26.97 -11.01 -15.69
N ALA A 380 27.15 -12.08 -16.48
CA ALA A 380 27.66 -13.36 -16.01
C ALA A 380 28.42 -14.06 -17.14
N PRO A 381 29.38 -14.96 -16.84
CA PRO A 381 30.05 -15.76 -17.85
C PRO A 381 29.07 -16.78 -18.48
N SER A 382 29.31 -17.19 -19.72
CA SER A 382 28.49 -18.22 -20.40
C SER A 382 28.83 -19.65 -19.98
N LYS A 383 29.94 -19.84 -19.25
CA LYS A 383 30.42 -21.13 -18.73
C LYS A 383 30.99 -20.89 -17.34
N ALA A 384 30.70 -21.80 -16.40
CA ALA A 384 31.18 -21.72 -15.03
C ALA A 384 31.49 -23.12 -14.47
N SER A 385 32.43 -23.18 -13.54
CA SER A 385 32.79 -24.38 -12.78
C SER A 385 33.13 -24.00 -11.35
N GLY A 386 32.61 -24.71 -10.36
CA GLY A 386 32.77 -24.43 -8.95
C GLY A 386 32.01 -23.17 -8.48
N ASN A 387 32.29 -22.03 -9.08
CA ASN A 387 31.64 -20.77 -8.75
C ASN A 387 31.17 -19.99 -9.99
N LEU A 388 30.12 -19.20 -9.83
CA LEU A 388 29.56 -18.30 -10.83
C LEU A 388 29.54 -16.88 -10.29
N THR A 389 30.38 -15.97 -10.83
CA THR A 389 30.33 -14.55 -10.48
C THR A 389 29.27 -13.84 -11.33
N VAL A 390 28.40 -13.09 -10.68
CA VAL A 390 27.34 -12.28 -11.29
C VAL A 390 27.54 -10.83 -10.86
N GLU A 391 27.74 -9.95 -11.83
CA GLU A 391 27.76 -8.49 -11.63
C GLU A 391 26.40 -7.94 -12.09
N TYR A 392 25.84 -6.97 -11.39
CA TYR A 392 24.51 -6.45 -11.72
C TYR A 392 24.28 -5.05 -11.15
N GLU A 393 23.33 -4.32 -11.77
CA GLU A 393 22.93 -2.99 -11.37
C GLU A 393 21.40 -2.92 -11.33
N TRP A 394 20.87 -2.21 -10.33
CA TRP A 394 19.43 -1.95 -10.16
C TRP A 394 19.16 -0.46 -10.01
N GLU A 395 17.92 -0.08 -10.34
CA GLU A 395 17.35 1.23 -10.11
C GLU A 395 15.96 1.14 -9.50
N ASN A 396 15.55 2.24 -8.82
CA ASN A 396 14.18 2.50 -8.41
C ASN A 396 13.62 3.67 -9.22
N LEU A 397 12.57 3.43 -10.00
CA LEU A 397 11.87 4.45 -10.79
C LEU A 397 10.86 5.24 -9.96
N GLY A 398 10.37 4.64 -8.86
CA GLY A 398 9.38 5.26 -7.99
C GLY A 398 9.98 6.30 -7.05
N TRP A 399 9.20 7.32 -6.72
CA TRP A 399 9.63 8.35 -5.76
C TRP A 399 9.59 7.90 -4.29
N GLY A 400 8.85 6.82 -3.99
CA GLY A 400 8.90 6.16 -2.69
C GLY A 400 10.08 5.20 -2.59
N TYR A 401 10.07 4.35 -1.58
CA TYR A 401 11.14 3.38 -1.36
C TYR A 401 10.57 2.00 -1.00
N CYS A 402 11.34 0.94 -1.20
CA CYS A 402 10.96 -0.40 -0.79
C CYS A 402 11.24 -0.58 0.72
N PRO A 403 10.23 -0.65 1.60
CA PRO A 403 10.42 -0.50 3.04
C PRO A 403 10.82 -1.81 3.73
N VAL A 404 11.85 -2.50 3.22
CA VAL A 404 12.34 -3.76 3.82
C VAL A 404 12.89 -3.58 5.23
N ASN A 405 13.20 -2.34 5.63
CA ASN A 405 13.74 -1.95 6.93
C ASN A 405 12.68 -1.79 8.04
N ILE A 406 11.38 -1.94 7.73
CA ILE A 406 10.35 -1.92 8.79
C ILE A 406 10.40 -3.22 9.62
N PRO A 407 10.04 -3.18 10.92
CA PRO A 407 10.15 -4.34 11.82
C PRO A 407 9.40 -5.58 11.32
N GLN A 408 8.21 -5.42 10.74
CA GLN A 408 7.38 -6.53 10.25
C GLN A 408 8.05 -7.28 9.09
N TRP A 409 8.84 -6.59 8.27
CA TRP A 409 9.54 -7.22 7.16
C TRP A 409 10.97 -7.60 7.50
N ASN A 410 11.67 -6.83 8.32
CA ASN A 410 13.03 -7.13 8.81
C ASN A 410 13.96 -7.68 7.70
N TRP A 411 14.14 -6.89 6.63
CA TRP A 411 14.90 -7.26 5.41
C TRP A 411 14.45 -8.56 4.73
N ARG A 412 13.15 -8.83 4.76
CA ARG A 412 12.52 -10.01 4.14
C ARG A 412 12.84 -10.16 2.66
N TYR A 413 12.91 -9.06 1.91
CA TYR A 413 13.13 -9.09 0.48
C TYR A 413 14.55 -8.63 0.12
N THR A 414 15.15 -9.32 -0.87
CA THR A 414 16.49 -9.03 -1.39
C THR A 414 16.60 -9.43 -2.85
N VAL A 415 17.72 -9.10 -3.52
CA VAL A 415 18.02 -9.65 -4.84
C VAL A 415 18.38 -11.12 -4.70
N GLY A 416 17.83 -11.96 -5.57
CA GLY A 416 18.16 -13.37 -5.67
C GLY A 416 18.49 -13.80 -7.07
N PHE A 417 19.11 -14.97 -7.17
CA PHE A 417 19.48 -15.62 -8.43
C PHE A 417 18.99 -17.06 -8.43
N ALA A 418 18.72 -17.58 -9.62
CA ALA A 418 18.40 -18.99 -9.81
C ALA A 418 19.06 -19.53 -11.09
N LEU A 419 19.38 -20.82 -11.07
CA LEU A 419 19.57 -21.62 -12.28
C LEU A 419 18.27 -22.35 -12.55
N LEU A 420 17.66 -22.07 -13.71
CA LEU A 420 16.43 -22.72 -14.16
C LEU A 420 16.76 -23.85 -15.13
N ASP A 421 16.08 -24.96 -14.99
CA ASP A 421 16.16 -26.11 -15.94
C ASP A 421 15.50 -25.79 -17.29
N GLY A 422 15.41 -26.80 -18.17
CA GLY A 422 14.78 -26.65 -19.48
C GLY A 422 13.26 -26.39 -19.44
N ASN A 423 12.61 -26.64 -18.30
CA ASN A 423 11.19 -26.41 -18.05
C ASN A 423 10.93 -25.06 -17.34
N GLY A 424 11.99 -24.34 -16.94
CA GLY A 424 11.90 -23.09 -16.20
C GLY A 424 11.80 -23.24 -14.70
N ASN A 425 12.00 -24.45 -14.14
CA ASN A 425 11.99 -24.68 -12.70
C ASN A 425 13.35 -24.37 -12.08
N PRO A 426 13.40 -23.73 -10.89
CA PRO A 426 14.66 -23.46 -10.18
C PRO A 426 15.31 -24.79 -9.72
N VAL A 427 16.55 -25.02 -10.15
CA VAL A 427 17.39 -26.14 -9.70
C VAL A 427 18.18 -25.75 -8.47
N LYS A 428 18.64 -24.51 -8.43
CA LYS A 428 19.34 -23.91 -7.30
C LYS A 428 19.04 -22.43 -7.22
N LYS A 429 18.90 -21.92 -6.00
CA LYS A 429 18.60 -20.51 -5.69
C LYS A 429 19.65 -19.94 -4.76
N TRP A 430 19.92 -18.65 -4.86
CA TRP A 430 20.83 -17.89 -4.01
C TRP A 430 20.23 -16.52 -3.74
N GLU A 431 20.57 -15.93 -2.60
CA GLU A 431 20.28 -14.55 -2.26
C GLU A 431 21.56 -13.71 -2.28
N SER A 432 21.42 -12.41 -2.49
CA SER A 432 22.47 -11.45 -2.21
C SER A 432 22.39 -11.00 -0.75
N GLU A 433 23.48 -11.12 -0.03
CA GLU A 433 23.63 -10.58 1.32
C GLU A 433 24.04 -9.09 1.32
N LYS A 434 24.31 -8.53 0.13
CA LYS A 434 24.88 -7.17 -0.04
C LYS A 434 23.82 -6.11 -0.29
N THR A 435 22.62 -6.53 -0.74
CA THR A 435 21.59 -5.59 -1.18
C THR A 435 20.63 -5.22 -0.03
N ASP A 436 20.42 -3.92 0.13
CA ASP A 436 19.40 -3.34 0.99
C ASP A 436 18.46 -2.48 0.14
N LEU A 437 17.29 -3.04 -0.18
CA LEU A 437 16.31 -2.38 -1.06
C LEU A 437 15.76 -1.08 -0.45
N SER A 438 15.85 -0.90 0.86
CA SER A 438 15.39 0.32 1.53
C SER A 438 16.26 1.55 1.25
N THR A 439 17.48 1.33 0.75
CA THR A 439 18.41 2.40 0.36
C THR A 439 18.27 2.82 -1.10
N TRP A 440 17.47 2.10 -1.89
CA TRP A 440 17.35 2.33 -3.33
C TRP A 440 16.35 3.44 -3.64
N LEU A 441 16.87 4.64 -3.91
CA LEU A 441 16.09 5.84 -4.14
C LEU A 441 16.17 6.26 -5.62
N LYS A 442 15.08 6.84 -6.12
CA LYS A 442 14.95 7.34 -7.50
C LYS A 442 16.13 8.23 -7.89
N GLY A 443 16.63 8.03 -9.10
CA GLY A 443 17.73 8.83 -9.68
C GLY A 443 19.13 8.33 -9.33
N ASN A 444 19.26 7.21 -8.62
CA ASN A 444 20.53 6.56 -8.32
C ASN A 444 20.57 5.15 -8.89
N THR A 445 21.77 4.67 -9.23
CA THR A 445 22.04 3.28 -9.59
C THR A 445 22.80 2.58 -8.49
N TYR A 446 22.61 1.26 -8.39
CA TYR A 446 23.15 0.44 -7.31
C TYR A 446 23.83 -0.80 -7.88
N ASP A 447 25.17 -0.77 -7.89
CA ASP A 447 26.04 -1.80 -8.44
C ASP A 447 26.49 -2.82 -7.40
N TYR A 448 26.42 -4.10 -7.77
CA TYR A 448 26.81 -5.21 -6.91
C TYR A 448 27.53 -6.30 -7.70
N ALA A 449 28.24 -7.18 -6.98
CA ALA A 449 28.76 -8.42 -7.50
C ALA A 449 28.67 -9.54 -6.45
N ASP A 450 28.12 -10.68 -6.83
CA ASP A 450 28.00 -11.87 -6.00
C ASP A 450 28.72 -13.05 -6.62
N THR A 451 29.20 -13.96 -5.78
CA THR A 451 29.82 -15.23 -6.17
C THR A 451 28.94 -16.37 -5.69
N LEU A 452 28.30 -17.04 -6.62
CA LEU A 452 27.34 -18.11 -6.38
C LEU A 452 28.05 -19.47 -6.43
N SER A 453 28.02 -20.26 -5.35
CA SER A 453 28.58 -21.61 -5.35
C SER A 453 27.74 -22.55 -6.20
N LEU A 454 28.41 -23.27 -7.13
CA LEU A 454 27.77 -24.28 -7.97
C LEU A 454 27.85 -25.70 -7.37
N ASP A 455 28.25 -25.84 -6.11
CA ASP A 455 28.29 -27.13 -5.43
C ASP A 455 26.94 -27.84 -5.49
N GLY A 456 26.92 -29.08 -5.91
CA GLY A 456 25.70 -29.89 -6.08
C GLY A 456 24.89 -29.57 -7.34
N VAL A 457 25.36 -28.68 -8.23
CA VAL A 457 24.74 -28.45 -9.53
C VAL A 457 25.35 -29.40 -10.57
N ALA A 458 24.51 -30.15 -11.28
CA ALA A 458 24.97 -31.06 -12.32
C ALA A 458 25.62 -30.32 -13.50
N PRO A 459 26.63 -30.92 -14.19
CA PRO A 459 27.24 -30.30 -15.38
C PRO A 459 26.27 -30.34 -16.57
N GLU A 460 25.49 -29.30 -16.73
CA GLU A 460 24.44 -29.13 -17.75
C GLU A 460 24.31 -27.70 -18.24
N LYS A 461 23.33 -27.47 -19.11
CA LYS A 461 22.94 -26.13 -19.57
C LYS A 461 21.71 -25.67 -18.79
N TYR A 462 21.85 -24.49 -18.17
CA TYR A 462 20.79 -23.84 -17.40
C TYR A 462 20.50 -22.43 -17.95
N THR A 463 19.39 -21.86 -17.51
CA THR A 463 19.09 -20.46 -17.68
C THR A 463 19.38 -19.75 -16.36
N LEU A 464 20.32 -18.80 -16.32
CA LEU A 464 20.50 -17.90 -15.18
C LEU A 464 19.34 -16.91 -15.17
N ALA A 465 18.73 -16.74 -14.03
CA ALA A 465 17.69 -15.77 -13.78
C ALA A 465 17.96 -14.99 -12.48
N THR A 466 17.33 -13.81 -12.35
CA THR A 466 17.36 -12.98 -11.14
C THR A 466 15.95 -12.59 -10.76
N ALA A 467 15.70 -12.23 -9.50
CA ALA A 467 14.42 -11.73 -9.01
C ALA A 467 14.61 -10.97 -7.69
N LEU A 468 13.55 -10.32 -7.22
CA LEU A 468 13.44 -9.85 -5.84
C LEU A 468 12.79 -10.97 -5.02
N VAL A 469 13.59 -11.66 -4.24
CA VAL A 469 13.19 -12.91 -3.56
C VAL A 469 12.76 -12.69 -2.11
N ASP A 470 11.90 -13.58 -1.62
CA ASP A 470 11.41 -13.60 -0.24
C ASP A 470 12.20 -14.61 0.60
N ARG A 471 12.97 -14.13 1.56
CA ARG A 471 13.77 -14.95 2.50
C ARG A 471 12.93 -15.89 3.34
N LYS A 472 11.65 -15.54 3.59
CA LYS A 472 10.72 -16.37 4.36
C LYS A 472 9.99 -17.43 3.52
N LYS A 473 10.15 -17.39 2.18
CA LYS A 473 9.50 -18.32 1.24
C LYS A 473 10.52 -19.05 0.37
N ASP A 474 11.56 -19.59 0.97
CA ASP A 474 12.60 -20.38 0.29
C ASP A 474 13.17 -19.67 -0.95
N LEU A 475 13.41 -18.37 -0.85
CA LEU A 475 13.93 -17.51 -1.93
C LEU A 475 13.07 -17.57 -3.23
N GLU A 476 11.78 -17.82 -3.11
CA GLU A 476 10.86 -17.60 -4.24
C GLU A 476 10.69 -16.11 -4.51
N PRO A 477 10.42 -15.70 -5.77
CA PRO A 477 10.19 -14.29 -6.09
C PRO A 477 9.04 -13.69 -5.25
N GLY A 478 9.37 -12.75 -4.37
CA GLY A 478 8.45 -12.12 -3.41
C GLY A 478 7.91 -10.76 -3.86
N LEU A 479 8.68 -10.02 -4.68
CA LEU A 479 8.25 -8.75 -5.28
C LEU A 479 8.34 -8.82 -6.80
N ASP A 480 7.44 -8.11 -7.48
CA ASP A 480 7.49 -7.93 -8.93
C ASP A 480 8.49 -6.83 -9.29
N ALA A 481 9.40 -7.14 -10.20
CA ALA A 481 10.28 -6.15 -10.80
C ALA A 481 9.65 -5.54 -12.07
N ALA A 482 9.97 -4.28 -12.32
CA ALA A 482 9.49 -3.50 -13.48
C ALA A 482 10.23 -3.90 -14.77
N VAL A 483 10.02 -5.13 -15.21
CA VAL A 483 10.61 -5.68 -16.44
C VAL A 483 9.50 -6.29 -17.28
N GLU A 484 9.56 -6.10 -18.59
CA GLU A 484 8.59 -6.62 -19.52
C GLU A 484 8.33 -8.13 -19.32
N PRO A 485 7.07 -8.61 -19.44
CA PRO A 485 6.72 -10.02 -19.30
C PRO A 485 7.51 -10.96 -20.21
N SER A 486 7.87 -10.50 -21.42
CA SER A 486 8.68 -11.25 -22.39
C SER A 486 10.08 -11.64 -21.89
N ARG A 487 10.58 -10.95 -20.86
CA ARG A 487 11.88 -11.18 -20.22
C ARG A 487 11.78 -12.05 -18.97
N LYS A 488 10.62 -12.59 -18.66
CA LYS A 488 10.35 -13.37 -17.44
C LYS A 488 9.97 -14.81 -17.73
N SER A 489 10.30 -15.70 -16.79
CA SER A 489 9.72 -17.05 -16.64
C SER A 489 9.04 -17.07 -15.25
N GLY A 490 7.71 -17.01 -15.22
CA GLY A 490 6.99 -16.67 -14.02
C GLY A 490 7.39 -15.27 -13.51
N ARG A 491 7.91 -15.19 -12.28
CA ARG A 491 8.45 -13.93 -11.71
C ARG A 491 9.99 -13.83 -11.77
N TRP A 492 10.67 -14.85 -12.31
CA TRP A 492 12.11 -14.84 -12.55
C TRP A 492 12.46 -14.07 -13.83
N ILE A 493 13.35 -13.11 -13.74
CA ILE A 493 13.86 -12.31 -14.87
C ILE A 493 14.98 -13.11 -15.53
N ILE A 494 14.85 -13.41 -16.82
CA ILE A 494 15.80 -14.19 -17.59
C ILE A 494 17.03 -13.36 -17.89
N VAL A 495 18.20 -13.84 -17.48
CA VAL A 495 19.50 -13.23 -17.77
C VAL A 495 20.09 -13.83 -19.05
N LYS A 496 20.55 -15.09 -19.01
CA LYS A 496 21.15 -15.77 -20.15
C LYS A 496 21.31 -17.28 -19.90
N LYS A 497 21.60 -18.02 -20.95
CA LYS A 497 22.02 -19.45 -20.83
C LYS A 497 23.45 -19.56 -20.34
N ILE A 498 23.67 -20.50 -19.41
CA ILE A 498 24.96 -20.83 -18.82
C ILE A 498 25.21 -22.34 -18.94
N THR A 499 26.45 -22.71 -19.21
CA THR A 499 26.91 -24.11 -19.16
C THR A 499 27.73 -24.31 -17.88
N VAL A 500 27.24 -25.13 -16.97
CA VAL A 500 27.97 -25.61 -15.79
C VAL A 500 28.84 -26.80 -16.22
N ARG A 501 30.10 -26.84 -15.70
CA ARG A 501 31.11 -27.88 -16.05
C ARG A 501 31.64 -28.55 -14.80
#